data_997078fb0512b5d6f9fe5f3ebd4776a7
#
_entry.id   997078fb0512b5d6f9fe5f3ebd4776a7
#
_cell.length_a   1.000
_cell.length_b   1.000
_cell.length_c   1.000
_cell.angle_alpha   90.00
_cell.angle_beta   90.00
_cell.angle_gamma   90.00
#
_symmetry.space_group_name_H-M   'P 1'
#
loop_
_entity.id
_entity.type
_entity.pdbx_description
1 polymer ?
#
loop_
_entity_poly.entity_id
_entity_poly.type
_entity_poly.pdbx_seq_one_letter_code
_entity_poly.pdbx_strand_id
1 'polypeptide(L)'
;MRTGTTARSIAVTGAALLAITACGGSDDEGSTDAGADSGEKQVNVYGTDGNMGNALGEDFSEEGALAGMKGTTPLTDLSDDFKNRLLEIDPDLQDYNYAGETYDAVILTALAAQAAGSTEANVFKEYVNGLTFGGDTCTDFASCKEILDAGGNVDYDGASGPLSFADPGEPAEASFGLLQFGDDNTLDDELTSFVIAGDEDNAATDEGPAPAPAGATGDPLVIGTLLPLTGNLAFLGPPEVAGAALAVQDINAAGGVLGQPVQLIEGDSGDASTDTATQTVDRLLQSGVDAIVGAASSGVSLTVIDAITQAGVMQISPANTSDQFTTYNDNNLYFRTAPPDTLQARALADLIIEDGNNTVGILALNDPYGTGLAENTVQNLMDAGLSEDAIQSITYDPQAANFDSEVQEMVDFNPDAIVVIGFEESSRIIEGLNQNGIGPQR
;
A
#
# COMPACT_ATOMS: atom_id res chain seq x y z
N MET A 1 54.06 13.40 2.20
CA MET A 1 54.46 13.48 3.63
C MET A 1 53.44 12.74 4.44
N ARG A 2 53.92 11.74 5.18
CA ARG A 2 53.13 10.86 6.09
C ARG A 2 52.82 11.59 7.39
N THR A 3 51.63 11.34 7.97
CA THR A 3 51.28 11.21 9.39
C THR A 3 49.81 10.79 9.44
N GLY A 4 49.29 9.68 9.90
CA GLY A 4 49.67 8.87 11.02
C GLY A 4 48.86 9.31 12.27
N THR A 5 47.63 8.81 12.51
CA THR A 5 47.00 9.00 13.81
C THR A 5 46.22 7.75 14.24
N THR A 6 46.61 7.32 15.36
CA THR A 6 46.37 6.15 16.20
C THR A 6 44.92 5.94 16.67
N ALA A 7 44.53 4.66 16.65
CA ALA A 7 43.40 4.10 17.39
C ALA A 7 43.61 4.17 18.91
N ARG A 8 42.54 4.39 19.67
CA ARG A 8 42.47 4.16 21.12
C ARG A 8 41.34 3.19 21.44
N SER A 9 41.74 1.97 21.75
CA SER A 9 40.91 0.96 22.42
C SER A 9 40.77 1.29 23.90
N ILE A 10 39.55 1.23 24.43
CA ILE A 10 39.30 1.23 25.88
C ILE A 10 38.64 -0.12 26.19
N ALA A 11 39.40 -0.95 26.92
CA ALA A 11 38.89 -2.17 27.55
C ALA A 11 38.34 -1.82 28.93
N VAL A 12 37.14 -2.25 29.26
CA VAL A 12 36.59 -2.22 30.62
C VAL A 12 36.38 -3.65 31.06
N THR A 13 37.21 -4.04 32.02
CA THR A 13 37.13 -5.29 32.79
C THR A 13 36.20 -5.06 34.00
N GLY A 14 35.13 -5.82 34.12
CA GLY A 14 34.27 -5.83 35.30
C GLY A 14 34.22 -7.23 35.92
N ALA A 15 34.65 -7.34 37.15
CA ALA A 15 34.82 -8.57 37.90
C ALA A 15 33.50 -9.10 38.48
N ALA A 16 33.35 -10.42 38.44
CA ALA A 16 32.31 -11.17 39.12
C ALA A 16 32.60 -11.31 40.61
N LEU A 17 31.58 -11.11 41.45
CA LEU A 17 31.59 -11.55 42.83
C LEU A 17 30.55 -12.64 43.06
N LEU A 18 31.03 -13.86 43.27
CA LEU A 18 30.26 -14.98 43.84
C LEU A 18 30.20 -14.80 45.34
N ALA A 19 29.01 -14.86 45.93
CA ALA A 19 28.86 -15.12 47.37
C ALA A 19 28.08 -16.42 47.55
N ILE A 20 28.76 -17.43 48.05
CA ILE A 20 28.20 -18.70 48.50
C ILE A 20 27.94 -18.54 50.00
N THR A 21 26.71 -18.80 50.46
CA THR A 21 26.43 -19.15 51.85
C THR A 21 25.57 -20.40 51.90
N ALA A 22 26.17 -21.45 52.46
CA ALA A 22 25.50 -22.68 52.84
C ALA A 22 25.22 -22.67 54.35
N CYS A 23 24.07 -23.25 54.72
CA CYS A 23 23.75 -24.02 55.94
C CYS A 23 22.24 -23.92 56.18
N GLY A 24 21.46 -24.94 56.25
CA GLY A 24 21.44 -26.15 57.00
C GLY A 24 20.01 -26.45 57.39
N GLY A 25 19.55 -27.57 57.07
CA GLY A 25 18.50 -28.50 57.29
C GLY A 25 17.30 -28.17 58.21
N SER A 26 16.14 -28.62 57.75
CA SER A 26 15.24 -29.57 58.41
C SER A 26 14.00 -29.83 57.53
N ASP A 27 13.60 -31.08 57.52
CA ASP A 27 12.51 -31.70 56.77
C ASP A 27 11.17 -31.03 57.08
N ASP A 28 10.41 -30.71 56.00
CA ASP A 28 8.95 -30.70 56.02
C ASP A 28 8.45 -31.00 54.60
N GLU A 29 7.65 -32.07 54.49
CA GLU A 29 7.01 -32.46 53.26
C GLU A 29 5.90 -31.45 52.92
N GLY A 30 6.25 -30.46 52.08
CA GLY A 30 5.33 -29.54 51.46
C GLY A 30 5.28 -29.80 49.95
N SER A 31 4.17 -30.30 49.48
CA SER A 31 3.79 -30.39 48.08
C SER A 31 4.11 -29.07 47.37
N THR A 32 5.18 -29.05 46.59
CA THR A 32 5.41 -28.00 45.62
C THR A 32 4.47 -28.26 44.45
N ASP A 33 3.30 -27.64 44.53
CA ASP A 33 2.54 -27.29 43.36
C ASP A 33 3.43 -26.34 42.54
N ALA A 34 4.15 -26.88 41.60
CA ALA A 34 4.74 -26.10 40.53
C ALA A 34 3.52 -25.58 39.72
N GLY A 35 3.05 -24.41 40.08
CA GLY A 35 2.18 -23.66 39.20
C GLY A 35 2.89 -23.59 37.85
N ALA A 36 2.45 -24.40 36.90
CA ALA A 36 2.68 -24.15 35.53
C ALA A 36 2.08 -22.75 35.32
N ASP A 37 2.95 -21.78 35.13
CA ASP A 37 2.59 -20.53 34.48
C ASP A 37 2.11 -20.96 33.09
N SER A 38 0.79 -21.17 32.98
CA SER A 38 0.13 -21.28 31.69
C SER A 38 0.02 -19.86 31.13
N GLY A 39 1.16 -19.22 30.90
CA GLY A 39 1.21 -18.05 30.07
C GLY A 39 0.63 -18.51 28.72
N GLU A 40 -0.58 -18.09 28.45
CA GLU A 40 -1.14 -18.23 27.11
C GLU A 40 -0.13 -17.63 26.14
N LYS A 41 0.20 -18.35 25.08
CA LYS A 41 1.14 -17.90 24.06
C LYS A 41 0.57 -16.62 23.45
N GLN A 42 1.31 -15.53 23.54
CA GLN A 42 0.93 -14.30 22.88
C GLN A 42 1.10 -14.49 21.37
N VAL A 43 0.08 -14.15 20.60
CA VAL A 43 0.09 -14.20 19.14
C VAL A 43 0.07 -12.78 18.62
N ASN A 44 1.01 -12.41 17.76
CA ASN A 44 0.98 -11.14 17.07
C ASN A 44 0.06 -11.23 15.86
N VAL A 45 -0.81 -10.24 15.65
CA VAL A 45 -1.69 -10.19 14.49
C VAL A 45 -1.28 -9.03 13.59
N TYR A 46 -1.18 -9.32 12.28
CA TYR A 46 -0.78 -8.37 11.27
C TYR A 46 -1.87 -8.23 10.21
N GLY A 47 -2.12 -7.00 9.81
CA GLY A 47 -2.96 -6.66 8.66
C GLY A 47 -2.13 -6.17 7.48
N THR A 48 -2.82 -5.83 6.41
CA THR A 48 -2.26 -5.28 5.19
C THR A 48 -3.11 -4.09 4.72
N ASP A 49 -2.72 -3.43 3.66
CA ASP A 49 -3.40 -2.26 3.10
C ASP A 49 -4.92 -2.42 2.93
N GLY A 50 -5.38 -3.62 2.61
CA GLY A 50 -6.81 -3.91 2.44
C GLY A 50 -7.64 -3.88 3.73
N ASN A 51 -7.00 -3.82 4.92
CA ASN A 51 -7.68 -3.82 6.21
C ASN A 51 -7.01 -2.94 7.30
N MET A 52 -5.93 -2.24 6.98
CA MET A 52 -5.26 -1.32 7.91
C MET A 52 -5.81 0.10 7.76
N GLY A 53 -7.06 0.30 8.18
CA GLY A 53 -7.77 1.58 8.23
C GLY A 53 -8.66 1.67 9.45
N ASN A 54 -9.02 2.89 9.89
CA ASN A 54 -9.88 3.12 11.05
C ASN A 54 -11.27 2.50 10.90
N ALA A 55 -11.74 2.31 9.65
CA ALA A 55 -13.00 1.63 9.37
C ALA A 55 -13.04 0.19 9.91
N LEU A 56 -11.91 -0.53 9.97
CA LEU A 56 -11.86 -1.86 10.58
C LEU A 56 -12.28 -1.81 12.05
N GLY A 57 -11.85 -0.78 12.79
CA GLY A 57 -12.18 -0.62 14.21
C GLY A 57 -13.65 -0.35 14.49
N GLU A 58 -14.39 0.24 13.54
CA GLU A 58 -15.81 0.53 13.67
C GLU A 58 -16.68 -0.75 13.77
N ASP A 59 -16.18 -1.89 13.28
CA ASP A 59 -16.88 -3.18 13.34
C ASP A 59 -16.80 -3.82 14.72
N PHE A 60 -15.91 -3.35 15.61
CA PHE A 60 -15.73 -3.92 16.94
C PHE A 60 -16.44 -3.10 18.02
N SER A 61 -17.32 -3.75 18.77
CA SER A 61 -18.02 -3.11 19.90
C SER A 61 -17.21 -3.17 21.20
N GLU A 62 -16.20 -4.03 21.28
CA GLU A 62 -15.31 -4.22 22.44
C GLU A 62 -14.07 -3.33 22.28
N GLU A 63 -13.83 -2.48 23.27
CA GLU A 63 -12.64 -1.61 23.32
C GLU A 63 -11.37 -2.49 23.41
N GLY A 64 -10.36 -2.17 22.62
CA GLY A 64 -9.11 -2.92 22.57
C GLY A 64 -9.15 -4.22 21.75
N ALA A 65 -10.24 -4.48 20.99
CA ALA A 65 -10.34 -5.68 20.16
C ALA A 65 -9.21 -5.81 19.12
N LEU A 66 -8.65 -4.67 18.70
CA LEU A 66 -7.52 -4.58 17.76
C LEU A 66 -6.21 -4.13 18.43
N ALA A 67 -6.20 -3.90 19.75
CA ALA A 67 -5.05 -3.34 20.45
C ALA A 67 -3.76 -4.13 20.16
N GLY A 68 -2.74 -3.43 19.65
CA GLY A 68 -1.44 -4.02 19.32
C GLY A 68 -1.39 -4.74 17.95
N MET A 69 -2.50 -4.84 17.20
CA MET A 69 -2.45 -5.30 15.80
C MET A 69 -1.63 -4.33 14.98
N LYS A 70 -0.65 -4.84 14.25
CA LYS A 70 0.21 -4.08 13.33
C LYS A 70 -0.13 -4.41 11.88
N GLY A 71 0.43 -3.63 10.95
CA GLY A 71 0.31 -3.96 9.54
C GLY A 71 1.07 -3.01 8.64
N THR A 72 1.07 -3.33 7.36
CA THR A 72 1.74 -2.53 6.33
C THR A 72 0.73 -1.99 5.33
N THR A 73 0.94 -0.77 4.88
CA THR A 73 0.19 -0.18 3.75
C THR A 73 1.14 0.72 2.95
N PRO A 74 1.00 0.80 1.63
CA PRO A 74 1.64 1.87 0.88
C PRO A 74 1.24 3.22 1.46
N LEU A 75 2.19 3.95 2.00
CA LEU A 75 1.97 5.24 2.65
C LEU A 75 3.30 5.95 2.89
N THR A 76 3.32 7.25 2.69
CA THR A 76 4.41 8.13 3.09
C THR A 76 4.03 8.95 4.32
N ASP A 77 5.00 9.58 4.96
CA ASP A 77 4.74 10.62 5.97
C ASP A 77 4.20 11.87 5.27
N LEU A 78 2.89 11.85 5.00
CA LEU A 78 2.19 12.96 4.34
C LEU A 78 2.31 14.25 5.15
N SER A 79 2.70 15.35 4.49
CA SER A 79 2.83 16.64 5.15
C SER A 79 1.50 17.14 5.70
N ASP A 80 1.55 17.89 6.80
CA ASP A 80 0.36 18.55 7.38
C ASP A 80 -0.37 19.45 6.37
N ASP A 81 0.38 20.09 5.47
CA ASP A 81 -0.22 20.92 4.41
C ASP A 81 -1.05 20.08 3.45
N PHE A 82 -0.53 18.94 3.00
CA PHE A 82 -1.25 18.03 2.11
C PHE A 82 -2.50 17.44 2.79
N LYS A 83 -2.38 16.96 4.04
CA LYS A 83 -3.52 16.47 4.84
C LYS A 83 -4.59 17.55 5.02
N ASN A 84 -4.19 18.77 5.37
CA ASN A 84 -5.14 19.89 5.53
C ASN A 84 -5.87 20.23 4.24
N ARG A 85 -5.20 20.16 3.09
CA ARG A 85 -5.78 20.41 1.77
C ARG A 85 -6.76 19.31 1.35
N LEU A 86 -6.50 18.04 1.71
CA LEU A 86 -7.46 16.94 1.55
C LEU A 86 -8.71 17.17 2.40
N LEU A 87 -8.55 17.63 3.66
CA LEU A 87 -9.65 17.98 4.56
C LEU A 87 -10.44 19.23 4.10
N GLU A 88 -9.89 20.08 3.25
CA GLU A 88 -10.66 21.14 2.58
C GLU A 88 -11.60 20.60 1.49
N ILE A 89 -11.23 19.45 0.88
CA ILE A 89 -12.07 18.74 -0.10
C ILE A 89 -13.13 17.89 0.61
N ASP A 90 -12.70 17.07 1.56
CA ASP A 90 -13.56 16.22 2.38
C ASP A 90 -13.20 16.37 3.88
N PRO A 91 -13.99 17.11 4.66
CA PRO A 91 -13.74 17.34 6.09
C PRO A 91 -13.95 16.10 6.98
N ASP A 92 -14.56 15.05 6.45
CA ASP A 92 -14.92 13.85 7.20
C ASP A 92 -13.86 12.72 7.05
N LEU A 93 -12.75 12.98 6.34
CA LEU A 93 -11.66 12.00 6.19
C LEU A 93 -11.09 11.60 7.54
N GLN A 94 -10.99 10.29 7.77
CA GLN A 94 -10.37 9.69 8.94
C GLN A 94 -9.01 9.08 8.61
N ASP A 95 -8.85 8.58 7.38
CA ASP A 95 -7.65 7.93 6.85
C ASP A 95 -7.19 8.63 5.56
N TYR A 96 -5.92 8.40 5.20
CA TYR A 96 -5.30 8.99 4.02
C TYR A 96 -4.73 7.93 3.07
N ASN A 97 -5.12 6.66 3.27
CA ASN A 97 -4.64 5.54 2.47
C ASN A 97 -4.93 5.80 0.98
N TYR A 98 -3.89 5.68 0.16
CA TYR A 98 -3.93 5.90 -1.28
C TYR A 98 -4.34 7.31 -1.76
N ALA A 99 -4.48 8.29 -0.85
CA ALA A 99 -4.75 9.67 -1.24
C ALA A 99 -3.58 10.30 -2.01
N GLY A 100 -2.35 10.05 -1.57
CA GLY A 100 -1.11 10.48 -2.23
C GLY A 100 -0.95 9.83 -3.60
N GLU A 101 -1.10 8.51 -3.66
CA GLU A 101 -0.99 7.71 -4.88
C GLU A 101 -2.05 8.13 -5.92
N THR A 102 -3.28 8.44 -5.47
CA THR A 102 -4.33 8.91 -6.36
C THR A 102 -4.04 10.33 -6.88
N TYR A 103 -3.57 11.21 -6.01
CA TYR A 103 -3.10 12.54 -6.41
C TYR A 103 -2.02 12.42 -7.50
N ASP A 104 -1.01 11.59 -7.27
CA ASP A 104 0.12 11.39 -8.18
C ASP A 104 -0.30 10.73 -9.49
N ALA A 105 -1.24 9.79 -9.48
CA ALA A 105 -1.79 9.19 -10.68
C ALA A 105 -2.42 10.23 -11.62
N VAL A 106 -3.16 11.19 -11.06
CA VAL A 106 -3.75 12.30 -11.82
C VAL A 106 -2.68 13.29 -12.30
N ILE A 107 -1.71 13.64 -11.44
CA ILE A 107 -0.59 14.54 -11.81
C ILE A 107 0.26 13.93 -12.93
N LEU A 108 0.66 12.66 -12.84
CA LEU A 108 1.44 11.97 -13.86
C LEU A 108 0.70 11.90 -15.21
N THR A 109 -0.60 11.59 -15.17
CA THR A 109 -1.44 11.61 -16.38
C THR A 109 -1.41 12.99 -17.04
N ALA A 110 -1.55 14.05 -16.24
CA ALA A 110 -1.55 15.42 -16.73
C ALA A 110 -0.18 15.86 -17.25
N LEU A 111 0.91 15.49 -16.55
CA LEU A 111 2.28 15.77 -16.99
C LEU A 111 2.62 15.03 -18.27
N ALA A 112 2.21 13.76 -18.41
CA ALA A 112 2.43 12.97 -19.62
C ALA A 112 1.70 13.61 -20.83
N ALA A 113 0.46 14.03 -20.67
CA ALA A 113 -0.28 14.74 -21.72
C ALA A 113 0.34 16.10 -22.06
N GLN A 114 0.84 16.87 -21.05
CA GLN A 114 1.54 18.12 -21.25
C GLN A 114 2.87 17.91 -22.00
N ALA A 115 3.67 16.92 -21.58
CA ALA A 115 4.95 16.58 -22.22
C ALA A 115 4.74 16.09 -23.66
N ALA A 116 3.73 15.29 -23.90
CA ALA A 116 3.38 14.78 -25.23
C ALA A 116 2.81 15.86 -26.18
N GLY A 117 2.27 16.97 -25.64
CA GLY A 117 1.52 17.94 -26.42
C GLY A 117 0.22 17.36 -26.99
N SER A 118 -0.34 16.33 -26.37
CA SER A 118 -1.51 15.56 -26.83
C SER A 118 -2.26 14.96 -25.66
N THR A 119 -3.59 14.89 -25.76
CA THR A 119 -4.44 14.16 -24.79
C THR A 119 -4.76 12.73 -25.25
N GLU A 120 -4.26 12.29 -26.41
CA GLU A 120 -4.44 10.92 -26.88
C GLU A 120 -3.56 9.95 -26.09
N ALA A 121 -4.14 9.00 -25.35
CA ALA A 121 -3.43 8.05 -24.47
C ALA A 121 -2.35 7.25 -25.22
N ASN A 122 -2.59 6.84 -26.46
CA ASN A 122 -1.58 6.14 -27.28
C ASN A 122 -0.36 7.01 -27.64
N VAL A 123 -0.42 8.34 -27.39
CA VAL A 123 0.70 9.26 -27.57
C VAL A 123 1.38 9.56 -26.22
N PHE A 124 0.61 9.96 -25.20
CA PHE A 124 1.20 10.39 -23.95
C PHE A 124 1.70 9.24 -23.06
N LYS A 125 1.24 8.00 -23.24
CA LYS A 125 1.76 6.84 -22.51
C LYS A 125 3.28 6.67 -22.60
N GLU A 126 3.88 7.06 -23.73
CA GLU A 126 5.31 6.92 -23.98
C GLU A 126 6.17 7.85 -23.10
N TYR A 127 5.53 8.76 -22.37
CA TYR A 127 6.19 9.74 -21.51
C TYR A 127 6.11 9.36 -20.02
N VAL A 128 5.15 8.53 -19.61
CA VAL A 128 4.81 8.32 -18.20
C VAL A 128 6.02 7.88 -17.37
N ASN A 129 6.72 6.81 -17.77
CA ASN A 129 7.87 6.33 -17.01
C ASN A 129 8.98 7.39 -16.93
N GLY A 130 9.34 8.02 -18.05
CA GLY A 130 10.43 8.99 -18.11
C GLY A 130 10.18 10.28 -17.33
N LEU A 131 8.97 10.51 -16.80
CA LEU A 131 8.66 11.65 -15.94
C LEU A 131 8.97 11.39 -14.46
N THR A 132 9.36 10.16 -14.09
CA THR A 132 9.54 9.75 -12.70
C THR A 132 11.01 9.46 -12.33
N PHE A 133 11.96 9.79 -13.22
CA PHE A 133 13.39 9.64 -12.96
C PHE A 133 14.24 10.48 -13.92
N GLY A 134 15.45 10.79 -13.50
CA GLY A 134 16.55 11.24 -14.39
C GLY A 134 16.50 12.68 -14.89
N GLY A 135 15.45 13.45 -14.57
CA GLY A 135 15.28 14.85 -14.93
C GLY A 135 15.64 15.84 -13.81
N ASP A 136 15.14 17.07 -13.91
CA ASP A 136 15.15 18.02 -12.81
C ASP A 136 14.00 17.69 -11.85
N THR A 137 14.29 17.52 -10.55
CA THR A 137 13.28 17.13 -9.54
C THR A 137 12.22 18.20 -9.37
N CYS A 138 10.97 17.79 -9.35
CA CYS A 138 9.80 18.62 -9.08
C CYS A 138 8.74 17.83 -8.30
N THR A 139 7.93 18.52 -7.49
CA THR A 139 7.01 17.87 -6.52
C THR A 139 5.53 18.24 -6.71
N ASP A 140 5.21 19.02 -7.73
CA ASP A 140 3.85 19.45 -8.07
C ASP A 140 3.73 19.74 -9.57
N PHE A 141 2.48 19.74 -10.06
CA PHE A 141 2.23 19.98 -11.49
C PHE A 141 2.79 21.31 -12.01
N ALA A 142 2.71 22.39 -11.22
CA ALA A 142 3.12 23.71 -11.68
C ALA A 142 4.64 23.78 -11.89
N SER A 143 5.42 23.30 -10.93
CA SER A 143 6.90 23.27 -11.01
C SER A 143 7.40 22.33 -12.11
N CYS A 144 6.80 21.14 -12.26
CA CYS A 144 7.14 20.21 -13.33
C CYS A 144 6.80 20.79 -14.71
N LYS A 145 5.63 21.42 -14.84
CA LYS A 145 5.21 22.08 -16.08
C LYS A 145 6.17 23.20 -16.51
N GLU A 146 6.72 23.98 -15.58
CA GLU A 146 7.72 25.00 -15.89
C GLU A 146 8.99 24.41 -16.51
N ILE A 147 9.45 23.25 -16.01
CA ILE A 147 10.60 22.53 -16.55
C ILE A 147 10.31 22.00 -17.94
N LEU A 148 9.15 21.32 -18.11
CA LEU A 148 8.71 20.80 -19.42
C LEU A 148 8.55 21.91 -20.45
N ASP A 149 7.93 23.04 -20.09
CA ASP A 149 7.75 24.20 -20.97
C ASP A 149 9.10 24.85 -21.35
N ALA A 150 10.14 24.69 -20.53
CA ALA A 150 11.50 25.07 -20.86
C ALA A 150 12.24 24.06 -21.77
N GLY A 151 11.63 22.91 -22.04
CA GLY A 151 12.18 21.81 -22.85
C GLY A 151 13.13 20.90 -22.06
N GLY A 152 13.06 20.92 -20.72
CA GLY A 152 13.76 20.00 -19.83
C GLY A 152 12.97 18.71 -19.61
N ASN A 153 13.64 17.69 -19.09
CA ASN A 153 12.99 16.51 -18.54
C ASN A 153 12.76 16.68 -17.03
N VAL A 154 11.76 16.03 -16.47
CA VAL A 154 11.42 16.10 -15.05
C VAL A 154 11.65 14.76 -14.37
N ASP A 155 11.90 14.85 -13.08
CA ASP A 155 11.91 13.77 -12.13
C ASP A 155 10.84 14.13 -11.07
N TYR A 156 9.66 13.54 -11.23
CA TYR A 156 8.51 13.85 -10.40
C TYR A 156 8.53 13.04 -9.12
N ASP A 157 8.85 13.69 -8.02
CA ASP A 157 8.73 13.18 -6.65
C ASP A 157 7.40 13.68 -6.06
N GLY A 158 6.38 12.82 -6.08
CA GLY A 158 5.03 13.20 -5.74
C GLY A 158 4.68 13.16 -4.26
N ALA A 159 3.38 13.19 -3.97
CA ALA A 159 2.84 13.09 -2.62
C ALA A 159 3.02 11.68 -2.03
N SER A 160 3.03 10.63 -2.86
CA SER A 160 3.29 9.25 -2.45
C SER A 160 4.79 8.91 -2.33
N GLY A 161 5.67 9.88 -2.59
CA GLY A 161 7.13 9.75 -2.51
C GLY A 161 7.81 9.61 -3.87
N PRO A 162 9.07 9.17 -3.91
CA PRO A 162 9.75 8.88 -5.15
C PRO A 162 9.03 7.74 -5.86
N LEU A 163 8.74 7.91 -7.14
CA LEU A 163 8.03 6.91 -7.93
C LEU A 163 8.99 6.02 -8.71
N SER A 164 10.01 6.61 -9.34
CA SER A 164 11.10 5.90 -10.04
C SER A 164 10.60 4.67 -10.80
N PHE A 165 9.67 4.88 -11.76
CA PHE A 165 8.97 3.77 -12.41
C PHE A 165 9.93 2.81 -13.11
N ALA A 166 9.74 1.51 -12.87
CA ALA A 166 10.32 0.44 -13.64
C ALA A 166 9.67 0.32 -15.03
N ASP A 167 10.28 -0.46 -15.94
CA ASP A 167 9.78 -0.65 -17.31
C ASP A 167 8.29 -1.02 -17.41
N PRO A 168 7.69 -1.82 -16.49
CA PRO A 168 6.25 -2.12 -16.53
C PRO A 168 5.31 -0.94 -16.22
N GLY A 169 5.82 0.22 -15.79
CA GLY A 169 4.98 1.36 -15.42
C GLY A 169 4.48 1.31 -13.97
N GLU A 170 5.36 0.91 -13.07
CA GLU A 170 5.10 0.75 -11.64
C GLU A 170 6.30 1.19 -10.79
N PRO A 171 6.13 1.61 -9.52
CA PRO A 171 7.23 2.03 -8.67
C PRO A 171 8.29 0.94 -8.47
N ALA A 172 9.58 1.26 -8.67
CA ALA A 172 10.71 0.39 -8.39
C ALA A 172 11.08 0.36 -6.90
N GLU A 173 10.74 1.42 -6.18
CA GLU A 173 10.80 1.52 -4.72
C GLU A 173 9.59 2.29 -4.21
N ALA A 174 9.21 2.06 -2.95
CA ALA A 174 8.10 2.76 -2.33
C ALA A 174 8.23 2.83 -0.81
N SER A 175 7.56 3.83 -0.22
CA SER A 175 7.37 3.93 1.22
C SER A 175 6.19 3.09 1.69
N PHE A 176 6.36 2.44 2.82
CA PHE A 176 5.31 1.71 3.52
C PHE A 176 5.16 2.23 4.94
N GLY A 177 3.93 2.56 5.32
CA GLY A 177 3.57 2.80 6.71
C GLY A 177 3.51 1.47 7.47
N LEU A 178 4.22 1.40 8.60
CA LEU A 178 4.06 0.37 9.60
C LEU A 178 3.09 0.91 10.64
N LEU A 179 1.83 0.51 10.52
CA LEU A 179 0.73 1.01 11.32
C LEU A 179 0.48 0.11 12.52
N GLN A 180 -0.10 0.67 13.60
CA GLN A 180 -0.52 -0.11 14.76
C GLN A 180 -1.82 0.45 15.34
N PHE A 181 -2.75 -0.45 15.69
CA PHE A 181 -3.97 -0.08 16.41
C PHE A 181 -3.70 0.15 17.90
N GLY A 182 -4.32 1.20 18.43
CA GLY A 182 -4.36 1.53 19.85
C GLY A 182 -5.45 0.81 20.62
N ASP A 183 -5.57 1.14 21.91
CA ASP A 183 -6.56 0.54 22.83
C ASP A 183 -8.02 0.92 22.50
N ASP A 184 -8.23 1.93 21.69
CA ASP A 184 -9.56 2.43 21.26
C ASP A 184 -10.02 1.88 19.89
N ASN A 185 -9.30 0.89 19.35
CA ASN A 185 -9.49 0.31 18.02
C ASN A 185 -9.27 1.31 16.86
N THR A 186 -8.55 2.39 17.08
CA THR A 186 -8.12 3.31 16.03
C THR A 186 -6.62 3.18 15.77
N LEU A 187 -6.18 3.57 14.58
CA LEU A 187 -4.75 3.64 14.28
C LEU A 187 -4.09 4.73 15.13
N ASP A 188 -2.94 4.39 15.73
CA ASP A 188 -2.18 5.30 16.57
C ASP A 188 -1.04 5.94 15.77
N ASP A 189 -1.18 7.23 15.46
CA ASP A 189 -0.19 7.98 14.69
C ASP A 189 1.18 8.06 15.40
N GLU A 190 1.21 8.00 16.76
CA GLU A 190 2.47 8.04 17.52
C GLU A 190 3.25 6.72 17.41
N LEU A 191 2.57 5.63 17.07
CA LEU A 191 3.15 4.29 16.85
C LEU A 191 3.42 4.00 15.38
N THR A 192 2.97 4.86 14.47
CA THR A 192 3.21 4.73 13.03
C THR A 192 4.66 5.08 12.70
N SER A 193 5.29 4.24 11.88
CA SER A 193 6.63 4.50 11.33
C SER A 193 6.66 4.15 9.85
N PHE A 194 7.72 4.55 9.13
CA PHE A 194 7.81 4.38 7.69
C PHE A 194 9.09 3.64 7.32
N VAL A 195 8.97 2.76 6.32
CA VAL A 195 10.10 2.02 5.75
C VAL A 195 10.06 2.12 4.24
N ILE A 196 11.23 2.07 3.61
CA ILE A 196 11.35 1.98 2.15
C ILE A 196 11.60 0.53 1.79
N ALA A 197 10.86 0.02 0.79
CA ALA A 197 11.14 -1.26 0.14
C ALA A 197 11.31 -1.05 -1.37
N GLY A 198 12.18 -1.86 -1.98
CA GLY A 198 12.56 -1.72 -3.38
C GLY A 198 13.98 -1.18 -3.54
N ASP A 199 14.31 -0.75 -4.73
CA ASP A 199 15.62 -0.21 -5.10
C ASP A 199 15.47 0.68 -6.33
N GLU A 200 15.80 1.97 -6.21
CA GLU A 200 15.79 2.95 -7.29
C GLU A 200 16.66 2.51 -8.50
N ASP A 201 17.71 1.72 -8.27
CA ASP A 201 18.53 1.16 -9.35
C ASP A 201 17.73 0.24 -10.30
N ASN A 202 16.53 -0.19 -9.95
CA ASN A 202 15.59 -0.95 -10.79
C ASN A 202 14.64 -0.07 -11.63
N ALA A 203 14.73 1.25 -11.54
CA ALA A 203 13.95 2.15 -12.38
C ALA A 203 14.25 1.93 -13.87
N ALA A 204 13.31 2.28 -14.73
CA ALA A 204 13.49 2.29 -16.17
C ALA A 204 14.68 3.20 -16.55
N THR A 205 15.27 2.94 -17.71
CA THR A 205 16.43 3.73 -18.19
C THR A 205 16.11 4.56 -19.43
N ASP A 206 14.90 4.39 -19.99
CA ASP A 206 14.44 5.14 -21.17
C ASP A 206 13.62 6.37 -20.71
N GLU A 207 14.24 7.54 -20.82
CA GLU A 207 13.59 8.82 -20.46
C GLU A 207 12.42 9.20 -21.39
N GLY A 208 12.12 8.37 -22.37
CA GLY A 208 11.05 8.63 -23.33
C GLY A 208 11.33 9.73 -24.34
N PRO A 209 10.32 10.18 -25.11
CA PRO A 209 10.51 11.23 -26.11
C PRO A 209 10.73 12.61 -25.49
N ALA A 210 11.40 13.50 -26.23
CA ALA A 210 11.57 14.88 -25.80
C ALA A 210 10.22 15.60 -25.65
N PRO A 211 10.05 16.49 -24.64
CA PRO A 211 8.81 17.22 -24.42
C PRO A 211 8.39 18.08 -25.63
N ALA A 212 7.08 18.26 -25.77
CA ALA A 212 6.50 19.14 -26.77
C ALA A 212 6.97 20.59 -26.59
N PRO A 213 7.05 21.41 -27.67
CA PRO A 213 7.44 22.82 -27.56
C PRO A 213 6.52 23.60 -26.61
N ALA A 214 7.11 24.56 -25.89
CA ALA A 214 6.35 25.47 -25.02
C ALA A 214 5.16 26.13 -25.75
N GLY A 215 4.03 26.22 -25.05
CA GLY A 215 2.82 26.81 -25.58
C GLY A 215 2.04 25.88 -26.53
N ALA A 216 2.31 24.58 -26.53
CA ALA A 216 1.45 23.59 -27.15
C ALA A 216 0.00 23.76 -26.63
N THR A 217 -0.97 23.65 -27.54
CA THR A 217 -2.40 23.73 -27.21
C THR A 217 -3.13 22.52 -27.76
N GLY A 218 -4.11 22.04 -27.04
CA GLY A 218 -4.86 20.84 -27.41
C GLY A 218 -6.30 20.88 -26.93
N ASP A 219 -6.96 19.75 -27.04
CA ASP A 219 -8.27 19.53 -26.43
C ASP A 219 -8.14 19.41 -24.90
N PRO A 220 -9.19 19.64 -24.11
CA PRO A 220 -9.18 19.37 -22.68
C PRO A 220 -8.85 17.90 -22.39
N LEU A 221 -7.97 17.65 -21.44
CA LEU A 221 -7.75 16.31 -20.88
C LEU A 221 -8.97 15.90 -20.05
N VAL A 222 -9.56 14.76 -20.36
CA VAL A 222 -10.73 14.22 -19.65
C VAL A 222 -10.32 12.95 -18.89
N ILE A 223 -10.37 13.02 -17.57
CA ILE A 223 -10.02 11.90 -16.68
C ILE A 223 -11.31 11.33 -16.08
N GLY A 224 -11.49 10.01 -16.17
CA GLY A 224 -12.52 9.30 -15.41
C GLY A 224 -11.93 8.74 -14.12
N THR A 225 -12.69 8.70 -13.03
CA THR A 225 -12.30 7.87 -11.88
C THR A 225 -13.09 6.57 -11.86
N LEU A 226 -12.48 5.50 -11.38
CA LEU A 226 -13.08 4.21 -11.13
C LEU A 226 -12.67 3.78 -9.73
N LEU A 227 -13.26 4.44 -8.70
CA LEU A 227 -12.84 4.32 -7.30
C LEU A 227 -13.92 3.64 -6.46
N PRO A 228 -13.60 3.01 -5.34
CA PRO A 228 -14.53 2.17 -4.58
C PRO A 228 -15.47 3.01 -3.71
N LEU A 229 -16.49 3.62 -4.32
CA LEU A 229 -17.52 4.37 -3.59
C LEU A 229 -18.50 3.43 -2.88
N THR A 230 -18.61 2.18 -3.34
CA THR A 230 -19.40 1.12 -2.73
C THR A 230 -18.62 -0.20 -2.77
N GLY A 231 -19.07 -1.21 -2.00
CA GLY A 231 -18.44 -2.53 -1.93
C GLY A 231 -17.49 -2.66 -0.74
N ASN A 232 -16.76 -3.75 -0.70
CA ASN A 232 -15.92 -4.18 0.44
C ASN A 232 -14.62 -3.36 0.66
N LEU A 233 -14.32 -2.43 -0.24
CA LEU A 233 -13.23 -1.45 -0.11
C LEU A 233 -13.75 0.00 -0.05
N ALA A 234 -15.03 0.20 0.27
CA ALA A 234 -15.63 1.53 0.27
C ALA A 234 -14.94 2.53 1.23
N PHE A 235 -14.22 2.05 2.23
CA PHE A 235 -13.43 2.89 3.15
C PHE A 235 -12.25 3.60 2.48
N LEU A 236 -11.70 3.04 1.39
CA LEU A 236 -10.64 3.67 0.59
C LEU A 236 -11.17 4.75 -0.36
N GLY A 237 -12.47 4.73 -0.67
CA GLY A 237 -13.07 5.66 -1.63
C GLY A 237 -12.89 7.14 -1.27
N PRO A 238 -13.23 7.60 -0.05
CA PRO A 238 -13.12 9.01 0.32
C PRO A 238 -11.72 9.60 0.15
N PRO A 239 -10.62 9.02 0.68
CA PRO A 239 -9.28 9.58 0.50
C PRO A 239 -8.81 9.56 -0.97
N GLU A 240 -9.14 8.53 -1.74
CA GLU A 240 -8.80 8.46 -3.16
C GLU A 240 -9.55 9.54 -3.97
N VAL A 241 -10.86 9.74 -3.72
CA VAL A 241 -11.64 10.79 -4.37
C VAL A 241 -11.11 12.18 -4.03
N ALA A 242 -10.77 12.40 -2.76
CA ALA A 242 -10.19 13.67 -2.33
C ALA A 242 -8.83 13.93 -3.00
N GLY A 243 -7.96 12.91 -3.11
CA GLY A 243 -6.69 12.98 -3.82
C GLY A 243 -6.86 13.36 -5.29
N ALA A 244 -7.78 12.69 -6.00
CA ALA A 244 -8.08 13.01 -7.40
C ALA A 244 -8.61 14.44 -7.59
N ALA A 245 -9.54 14.87 -6.73
CA ALA A 245 -10.13 16.20 -6.79
C ALA A 245 -9.07 17.29 -6.50
N LEU A 246 -8.22 17.07 -5.50
CA LEU A 246 -7.13 17.99 -5.15
C LEU A 246 -6.13 18.14 -6.31
N ALA A 247 -5.71 17.03 -6.95
CA ALA A 247 -4.82 17.08 -8.09
C ALA A 247 -5.40 17.88 -9.25
N VAL A 248 -6.69 17.65 -9.60
CA VAL A 248 -7.36 18.43 -10.65
C VAL A 248 -7.45 19.91 -10.29
N GLN A 249 -7.67 20.25 -9.01
CA GLN A 249 -7.66 21.63 -8.55
C GLN A 249 -6.29 22.29 -8.79
N ASP A 250 -5.19 21.60 -8.44
CA ASP A 250 -3.84 22.12 -8.61
C ASP A 250 -3.44 22.29 -10.07
N ILE A 251 -3.74 21.30 -10.89
CA ILE A 251 -3.51 21.36 -12.34
C ILE A 251 -4.22 22.55 -12.95
N ASN A 252 -5.50 22.74 -12.62
CA ASN A 252 -6.31 23.83 -13.15
C ASN A 252 -5.85 25.21 -12.63
N ALA A 253 -5.40 25.29 -11.38
CA ALA A 253 -4.81 26.50 -10.83
C ALA A 253 -3.48 26.89 -11.53
N ALA A 254 -2.70 25.90 -12.01
CA ALA A 254 -1.49 26.09 -12.80
C ALA A 254 -1.74 26.38 -14.29
N GLY A 255 -3.00 26.55 -14.70
CA GLY A 255 -3.39 26.88 -16.07
C GLY A 255 -3.80 25.68 -16.93
N GLY A 256 -3.95 24.51 -16.33
CA GLY A 256 -4.41 23.28 -16.98
C GLY A 256 -3.36 22.62 -17.87
N VAL A 257 -3.80 21.59 -18.58
CA VAL A 257 -3.01 20.82 -19.56
C VAL A 257 -3.23 21.41 -20.95
N LEU A 258 -2.16 21.66 -21.70
CA LEU A 258 -2.20 22.27 -23.04
C LEU A 258 -3.05 23.56 -23.11
N GLY A 259 -3.06 24.33 -21.99
CA GLY A 259 -3.82 25.58 -21.85
C GLY A 259 -5.34 25.40 -21.67
N GLN A 260 -5.81 24.20 -21.39
CA GLN A 260 -7.20 23.86 -21.12
C GLN A 260 -7.37 23.28 -19.70
N PRO A 261 -8.49 23.55 -19.03
CA PRO A 261 -8.76 22.91 -17.74
C PRO A 261 -9.00 21.42 -17.91
N VAL A 262 -8.44 20.62 -16.99
CA VAL A 262 -8.72 19.20 -16.87
C VAL A 262 -10.15 18.99 -16.40
N GLN A 263 -10.85 18.01 -16.99
CA GLN A 263 -12.19 17.60 -16.62
C GLN A 263 -12.14 16.27 -15.88
N LEU A 264 -12.84 16.16 -14.73
CA LEU A 264 -12.97 14.93 -13.96
C LEU A 264 -14.39 14.39 -14.07
N ILE A 265 -14.53 13.09 -14.34
CA ILE A 265 -15.80 12.37 -14.37
C ILE A 265 -15.74 11.24 -13.37
N GLU A 266 -16.46 11.38 -12.25
CA GLU A 266 -16.45 10.39 -11.19
C GLU A 266 -17.20 9.10 -11.56
N GLY A 267 -16.69 7.97 -11.03
CA GLY A 267 -17.30 6.66 -11.19
C GLY A 267 -16.99 5.69 -10.08
N ASP A 268 -18.01 4.90 -9.74
CA ASP A 268 -17.95 3.85 -8.74
C ASP A 268 -17.40 2.57 -9.36
N SER A 269 -16.41 1.97 -8.70
CA SER A 269 -15.87 0.65 -9.07
C SER A 269 -16.69 -0.51 -8.48
N GLY A 270 -17.43 -0.27 -7.39
CA GLY A 270 -18.00 -1.36 -6.62
C GLY A 270 -16.93 -2.34 -6.16
N ASP A 271 -17.29 -3.61 -6.14
CA ASP A 271 -16.41 -4.74 -5.87
C ASP A 271 -16.48 -5.82 -6.97
N ALA A 272 -15.61 -6.84 -6.88
CA ALA A 272 -15.52 -7.91 -7.87
C ALA A 272 -16.77 -8.82 -7.95
N SER A 273 -17.70 -8.71 -6.98
CA SER A 273 -18.95 -9.48 -6.96
C SER A 273 -20.08 -8.84 -7.77
N THR A 274 -19.88 -7.61 -8.26
CA THR A 274 -20.88 -6.80 -8.96
C THR A 274 -20.45 -6.43 -10.38
N ASP A 275 -21.42 -5.99 -11.20
CA ASP A 275 -21.15 -5.46 -12.55
C ASP A 275 -20.89 -3.94 -12.54
N THR A 276 -20.72 -3.33 -11.38
CA THR A 276 -20.61 -1.86 -11.20
C THR A 276 -19.45 -1.29 -12.02
N ALA A 277 -18.26 -1.88 -11.90
CA ALA A 277 -17.08 -1.44 -12.65
C ALA A 277 -17.29 -1.47 -14.15
N THR A 278 -17.85 -2.56 -14.68
CA THR A 278 -18.15 -2.70 -16.13
C THR A 278 -19.09 -1.60 -16.62
N GLN A 279 -20.16 -1.34 -15.87
CA GLN A 279 -21.14 -0.28 -16.24
C GLN A 279 -20.52 1.12 -16.16
N THR A 280 -19.68 1.35 -15.16
CA THR A 280 -18.96 2.62 -15.02
C THR A 280 -17.97 2.83 -16.16
N VAL A 281 -17.17 1.82 -16.51
CA VAL A 281 -16.21 1.88 -17.61
C VAL A 281 -16.94 2.14 -18.93
N ASP A 282 -18.03 1.43 -19.22
CA ASP A 282 -18.82 1.67 -20.42
C ASP A 282 -19.31 3.13 -20.52
N ARG A 283 -19.74 3.71 -19.40
CA ARG A 283 -20.17 5.12 -19.32
C ARG A 283 -19.00 6.09 -19.52
N LEU A 284 -17.86 5.83 -18.90
CA LEU A 284 -16.67 6.66 -19.04
C LEU A 284 -16.14 6.65 -20.48
N LEU A 285 -16.03 5.48 -21.10
CA LEU A 285 -15.60 5.35 -22.50
C LEU A 285 -16.57 6.07 -23.45
N GLN A 286 -17.89 5.97 -23.23
CA GLN A 286 -18.88 6.73 -24.01
C GLN A 286 -18.79 8.24 -23.79
N SER A 287 -18.27 8.69 -22.64
CA SER A 287 -18.06 10.10 -22.34
C SER A 287 -16.77 10.65 -22.96
N GLY A 288 -15.94 9.79 -23.55
CA GLY A 288 -14.72 10.17 -24.26
C GLY A 288 -13.58 10.55 -23.30
N VAL A 289 -13.40 9.78 -22.22
CA VAL A 289 -12.24 9.95 -21.33
C VAL A 289 -10.94 9.55 -22.02
N ASP A 290 -9.86 10.25 -21.72
CA ASP A 290 -8.50 9.97 -22.21
C ASP A 290 -7.76 9.01 -21.27
N ALA A 291 -8.08 9.08 -19.97
CA ALA A 291 -7.53 8.19 -18.95
C ALA A 291 -8.58 7.83 -17.90
N ILE A 292 -8.39 6.68 -17.24
CA ILE A 292 -9.18 6.23 -16.09
C ILE A 292 -8.21 6.01 -14.89
N VAL A 293 -8.45 6.71 -13.79
CA VAL A 293 -7.76 6.53 -12.51
C VAL A 293 -8.54 5.50 -11.68
N GLY A 294 -7.89 4.39 -11.38
CA GLY A 294 -8.51 3.22 -10.70
C GLY A 294 -8.40 1.94 -11.56
N ALA A 295 -9.02 0.84 -11.11
CA ALA A 295 -9.73 0.69 -9.86
C ALA A 295 -8.76 0.52 -8.68
N ALA A 296 -9.27 0.60 -7.44
CA ALA A 296 -8.48 0.27 -6.26
C ALA A 296 -8.24 -1.24 -6.14
N SER A 297 -9.28 -2.05 -6.19
CA SER A 297 -9.16 -3.52 -6.14
C SER A 297 -8.47 -4.08 -7.39
N SER A 298 -7.44 -4.93 -7.17
CA SER A 298 -6.77 -5.67 -8.24
C SER A 298 -7.75 -6.60 -8.98
N GLY A 299 -8.62 -7.30 -8.23
CA GLY A 299 -9.65 -8.16 -8.82
C GLY A 299 -10.62 -7.39 -9.72
N VAL A 300 -11.04 -6.20 -9.32
CA VAL A 300 -11.91 -5.33 -10.14
C VAL A 300 -11.20 -4.86 -11.40
N SER A 301 -9.97 -4.34 -11.27
CA SER A 301 -9.19 -3.86 -12.43
C SER A 301 -9.01 -4.94 -13.49
N LEU A 302 -8.72 -6.18 -13.11
CA LEU A 302 -8.56 -7.30 -14.04
C LEU A 302 -9.86 -7.63 -14.81
N THR A 303 -11.04 -7.24 -14.32
CA THR A 303 -12.30 -7.43 -15.05
C THR A 303 -12.53 -6.42 -16.17
N VAL A 304 -11.87 -5.25 -16.11
CA VAL A 304 -12.12 -4.11 -17.00
C VAL A 304 -10.92 -3.63 -17.81
N ILE A 305 -9.70 -4.01 -17.43
CA ILE A 305 -8.45 -3.55 -18.05
C ILE A 305 -8.43 -3.76 -19.58
N ASP A 306 -8.91 -4.91 -20.05
CA ASP A 306 -9.01 -5.19 -21.48
C ASP A 306 -9.94 -4.23 -22.23
N ALA A 307 -11.09 -3.90 -21.62
CA ALA A 307 -12.05 -2.98 -22.23
C ALA A 307 -11.48 -1.56 -22.32
N ILE A 308 -10.77 -1.12 -21.31
CA ILE A 308 -10.15 0.22 -21.23
C ILE A 308 -9.00 0.32 -22.23
N THR A 309 -8.04 -0.59 -22.16
CA THR A 309 -6.79 -0.53 -22.97
C THR A 309 -7.05 -0.80 -24.45
N GLN A 310 -8.01 -1.68 -24.80
CA GLN A 310 -8.43 -1.89 -26.19
C GLN A 310 -9.19 -0.70 -26.79
N ALA A 311 -9.84 0.11 -25.94
CA ALA A 311 -10.43 1.38 -26.39
C ALA A 311 -9.37 2.47 -26.65
N GLY A 312 -8.10 2.22 -26.32
CA GLY A 312 -7.01 3.19 -26.45
C GLY A 312 -7.02 4.25 -25.38
N VAL A 313 -7.60 3.95 -24.22
CA VAL A 313 -7.64 4.79 -23.00
C VAL A 313 -6.59 4.28 -22.03
N MET A 314 -5.87 5.18 -21.37
CA MET A 314 -4.92 4.81 -20.34
C MET A 314 -5.65 4.46 -19.03
N GLN A 315 -5.21 3.40 -18.38
CA GLN A 315 -5.60 3.09 -17.01
C GLN A 315 -4.40 3.30 -16.09
N ILE A 316 -4.58 4.05 -15.01
CA ILE A 316 -3.58 4.22 -13.98
C ILE A 316 -4.22 3.95 -12.62
N SER A 317 -3.75 2.92 -11.92
CA SER A 317 -4.31 2.55 -10.62
C SER A 317 -3.50 3.15 -9.47
N PRO A 318 -4.16 3.78 -8.50
CA PRO A 318 -3.50 4.25 -7.29
C PRO A 318 -3.30 3.14 -6.25
N ALA A 319 -3.98 1.99 -6.38
CA ALA A 319 -4.07 1.00 -5.30
C ALA A 319 -3.98 -0.47 -5.74
N ASN A 320 -3.79 -0.77 -7.03
CA ASN A 320 -3.57 -2.15 -7.46
C ASN A 320 -2.16 -2.60 -7.12
N THR A 321 -2.03 -3.63 -6.31
CA THR A 321 -0.74 -4.16 -5.85
C THR A 321 -0.38 -5.51 -6.46
N SER A 322 -1.36 -6.27 -7.00
CA SER A 322 -1.11 -7.61 -7.56
C SER A 322 0.00 -7.64 -8.63
N ASP A 323 0.88 -8.65 -8.54
CA ASP A 323 1.98 -8.87 -9.49
C ASP A 323 1.50 -9.25 -10.90
N GLN A 324 0.21 -9.60 -11.05
CA GLN A 324 -0.33 -9.94 -12.35
C GLN A 324 -0.28 -8.77 -13.34
N PHE A 325 -0.26 -7.54 -12.83
CA PHE A 325 -0.18 -6.34 -13.68
C PHE A 325 1.22 -6.13 -14.28
N THR A 326 2.29 -6.48 -13.56
CA THR A 326 3.68 -6.33 -14.02
C THR A 326 3.94 -6.95 -15.39
N THR A 327 3.24 -8.02 -15.73
CA THR A 327 3.40 -8.73 -17.00
C THR A 327 2.13 -8.80 -17.84
N TYR A 328 1.12 -7.97 -17.51
CA TYR A 328 -0.14 -7.97 -18.24
C TYR A 328 0.04 -7.43 -19.66
N ASN A 329 -0.71 -7.98 -20.61
CA ASN A 329 -0.65 -7.54 -22.00
C ASN A 329 -1.69 -6.43 -22.26
N ASP A 330 -1.39 -5.22 -21.85
CA ASP A 330 -2.26 -4.04 -21.83
C ASP A 330 -1.98 -3.01 -22.94
N ASN A 331 -1.17 -3.33 -23.93
CA ASN A 331 -0.69 -2.41 -24.96
C ASN A 331 0.14 -1.22 -24.41
N ASN A 332 0.79 -1.38 -23.28
CA ASN A 332 1.49 -0.33 -22.51
C ASN A 332 0.55 0.86 -22.18
N LEU A 333 -0.70 0.58 -21.83
CA LEU A 333 -1.71 1.56 -21.43
C LEU A 333 -2.13 1.41 -19.97
N TYR A 334 -1.54 0.46 -19.23
CA TYR A 334 -1.75 0.32 -17.81
C TYR A 334 -0.50 0.80 -17.04
N PHE A 335 -0.74 1.57 -15.99
CA PHE A 335 0.26 2.07 -15.05
C PHE A 335 -0.29 1.98 -13.63
N ARG A 336 0.58 2.09 -12.62
CA ARG A 336 0.16 2.21 -11.22
C ARG A 336 1.12 3.07 -10.41
N THR A 337 0.58 3.87 -9.51
CA THR A 337 1.34 4.61 -8.50
C THR A 337 1.46 3.82 -7.20
N ALA A 338 0.60 2.82 -6.98
CA ALA A 338 0.79 1.84 -5.92
C ALA A 338 1.96 0.90 -6.23
N PRO A 339 2.79 0.56 -5.23
CA PRO A 339 3.85 -0.43 -5.39
C PRO A 339 3.29 -1.85 -5.56
N PRO A 340 4.04 -2.76 -6.23
CA PRO A 340 3.65 -4.16 -6.34
C PRO A 340 3.75 -4.93 -5.02
N ASP A 341 2.96 -6.01 -4.89
CA ASP A 341 2.95 -6.92 -3.74
C ASP A 341 4.33 -7.48 -3.38
N THR A 342 5.24 -7.60 -4.35
CA THR A 342 6.63 -7.99 -4.10
C THR A 342 7.35 -7.07 -3.12
N LEU A 343 7.06 -5.76 -3.15
CA LEU A 343 7.66 -4.78 -2.25
C LEU A 343 6.94 -4.78 -0.89
N GLN A 344 5.61 -4.82 -0.87
CA GLN A 344 4.84 -4.86 0.37
C GLN A 344 5.13 -6.13 1.16
N ALA A 345 5.19 -7.30 0.52
CA ALA A 345 5.50 -8.56 1.17
C ALA A 345 6.86 -8.56 1.85
N ARG A 346 7.85 -7.83 1.28
CA ARG A 346 9.15 -7.66 1.91
C ARG A 346 9.05 -6.83 3.19
N ALA A 347 8.39 -5.67 3.14
CA ALA A 347 8.21 -4.82 4.30
C ALA A 347 7.45 -5.56 5.42
N LEU A 348 6.41 -6.33 5.06
CA LEU A 348 5.63 -7.13 5.99
C LEU A 348 6.45 -8.27 6.61
N ALA A 349 7.21 -9.01 5.80
CA ALA A 349 8.06 -10.09 6.30
C ALA A 349 9.15 -9.57 7.23
N ASP A 350 9.79 -8.45 6.89
CA ASP A 350 10.80 -7.80 7.73
C ASP A 350 10.18 -7.39 9.08
N LEU A 351 8.99 -6.77 9.11
CA LEU A 351 8.26 -6.44 10.34
C LEU A 351 7.98 -7.67 11.20
N ILE A 352 7.49 -8.76 10.60
CA ILE A 352 7.19 -10.00 11.31
C ILE A 352 8.44 -10.60 11.95
N ILE A 353 9.56 -10.59 11.24
CA ILE A 353 10.84 -11.13 11.75
C ILE A 353 11.46 -10.23 12.82
N GLU A 354 11.39 -8.91 12.66
CA GLU A 354 11.88 -7.94 13.65
C GLU A 354 11.14 -8.05 14.98
N ASP A 355 9.84 -8.37 14.94
CA ASP A 355 9.04 -8.66 16.14
C ASP A 355 9.37 -10.02 16.79
N GLY A 356 10.27 -10.82 16.19
CA GLY A 356 10.82 -12.06 16.76
C GLY A 356 9.97 -13.30 16.53
N ASN A 357 9.03 -13.27 15.61
CA ASN A 357 8.16 -14.42 15.29
C ASN A 357 8.92 -15.49 14.51
N ASN A 358 8.70 -16.76 14.89
CA ASN A 358 9.37 -17.92 14.28
C ASN A 358 8.40 -18.86 13.58
N THR A 359 7.10 -18.72 13.81
CA THR A 359 6.03 -19.45 13.13
C THR A 359 4.94 -18.49 12.72
N VAL A 360 4.48 -18.59 11.46
CA VAL A 360 3.56 -17.60 10.86
C VAL A 360 2.38 -18.32 10.20
N GLY A 361 1.17 -17.97 10.62
CA GLY A 361 -0.07 -18.32 9.92
C GLY A 361 -0.48 -17.17 8.99
N ILE A 362 -0.94 -17.49 7.80
CA ILE A 362 -1.43 -16.49 6.84
C ILE A 362 -2.85 -16.88 6.43
N LEU A 363 -3.79 -15.97 6.60
CA LEU A 363 -5.17 -16.07 6.11
C LEU A 363 -5.34 -15.04 4.99
N ALA A 364 -5.48 -15.50 3.74
CA ALA A 364 -5.54 -14.62 2.57
C ALA A 364 -6.84 -14.82 1.79
N LEU A 365 -7.49 -13.72 1.41
CA LEU A 365 -8.67 -13.81 0.56
C LEU A 365 -8.32 -14.38 -0.82
N ASN A 366 -9.27 -15.12 -1.38
CA ASN A 366 -9.12 -15.76 -2.69
C ASN A 366 -9.41 -14.78 -3.83
N ASP A 367 -8.49 -13.88 -4.06
CA ASP A 367 -8.48 -12.98 -5.21
C ASP A 367 -7.03 -12.71 -5.69
N PRO A 368 -6.82 -11.97 -6.80
CA PRO A 368 -5.48 -11.69 -7.32
C PRO A 368 -4.55 -10.93 -6.37
N TYR A 369 -5.08 -10.05 -5.52
CA TYR A 369 -4.32 -9.35 -4.49
C TYR A 369 -3.92 -10.30 -3.36
N GLY A 370 -4.91 -10.92 -2.70
CA GLY A 370 -4.66 -11.72 -1.50
C GLY A 370 -3.75 -12.91 -1.75
N THR A 371 -3.95 -13.63 -2.86
CA THR A 371 -3.10 -14.78 -3.21
C THR A 371 -1.68 -14.36 -3.57
N GLY A 372 -1.51 -13.25 -4.32
CA GLY A 372 -0.20 -12.74 -4.71
C GLY A 372 0.62 -12.28 -3.50
N LEU A 373 0.03 -11.43 -2.66
CA LEU A 373 0.69 -10.94 -1.44
C LEU A 373 1.04 -12.08 -0.48
N ALA A 374 0.16 -13.08 -0.32
CA ALA A 374 0.45 -14.23 0.52
C ALA A 374 1.63 -15.06 -0.02
N GLU A 375 1.67 -15.36 -1.33
CA GLU A 375 2.76 -16.10 -1.95
C GLU A 375 4.09 -15.36 -1.79
N ASN A 376 4.12 -14.06 -2.03
CA ASN A 376 5.32 -13.23 -1.86
C ASN A 376 5.74 -13.14 -0.39
N THR A 377 4.79 -13.03 0.56
CA THR A 377 5.09 -13.02 2.00
C THR A 377 5.72 -14.33 2.45
N VAL A 378 5.16 -15.49 2.03
CA VAL A 378 5.76 -16.81 2.30
C VAL A 378 7.20 -16.87 1.79
N GLN A 379 7.44 -16.42 0.54
CA GLN A 379 8.78 -16.45 -0.04
C GLN A 379 9.76 -15.57 0.75
N ASN A 380 9.38 -14.34 1.10
CA ASN A 380 10.23 -13.44 1.88
C ASN A 380 10.52 -13.96 3.30
N LEU A 381 9.54 -14.57 3.97
CA LEU A 381 9.75 -15.23 5.27
C LEU A 381 10.74 -16.40 5.16
N MET A 382 10.66 -17.19 4.08
CA MET A 382 11.62 -18.28 3.82
C MET A 382 13.02 -17.74 3.52
N ASP A 383 13.13 -16.69 2.74
CA ASP A 383 14.39 -16.01 2.43
C ASP A 383 15.03 -15.38 3.69
N ALA A 384 14.20 -14.93 4.64
CA ALA A 384 14.62 -14.47 5.96
C ALA A 384 15.02 -15.61 6.91
N GLY A 385 14.82 -16.87 6.51
CA GLY A 385 15.30 -18.06 7.22
C GLY A 385 14.27 -18.91 7.94
N LEU A 386 12.98 -18.62 7.82
CA LEU A 386 11.94 -19.53 8.30
C LEU A 386 11.89 -20.78 7.41
N SER A 387 11.64 -21.95 8.06
CA SER A 387 11.41 -23.18 7.29
C SER A 387 9.97 -23.27 6.78
N GLU A 388 9.75 -24.00 5.70
CA GLU A 388 8.41 -24.24 5.14
C GLU A 388 7.42 -24.75 6.20
N ASP A 389 7.86 -25.65 7.08
CA ASP A 389 7.03 -26.20 8.17
C ASP A 389 6.65 -25.15 9.25
N ALA A 390 7.31 -24.00 9.26
CA ALA A 390 7.04 -22.88 10.17
C ALA A 390 6.02 -21.89 9.62
N ILE A 391 5.54 -22.10 8.39
CA ILE A 391 4.61 -21.19 7.72
C ILE A 391 3.38 -22.00 7.27
N GLN A 392 2.19 -21.54 7.64
CA GLN A 392 0.93 -22.12 7.15
C GLN A 392 0.11 -21.01 6.47
N SER A 393 -0.08 -21.12 5.17
CA SER A 393 -0.90 -20.18 4.38
C SER A 393 -2.22 -20.86 3.97
N ILE A 394 -3.34 -20.18 4.23
CA ILE A 394 -4.69 -20.63 3.92
C ILE A 394 -5.39 -19.56 3.11
N THR A 395 -5.92 -19.94 1.95
CA THR A 395 -6.76 -19.06 1.14
C THR A 395 -8.22 -19.27 1.48
N TYR A 396 -8.96 -18.21 1.77
CA TYR A 396 -10.38 -18.26 2.11
C TYR A 396 -11.26 -17.59 1.05
N ASP A 397 -12.53 -18.00 0.99
CA ASP A 397 -13.57 -17.37 0.16
C ASP A 397 -14.11 -16.11 0.91
N PRO A 398 -13.87 -14.87 0.41
CA PRO A 398 -14.35 -13.66 1.08
C PRO A 398 -15.89 -13.58 1.18
N GLN A 399 -16.61 -14.35 0.36
CA GLN A 399 -18.07 -14.43 0.39
C GLN A 399 -18.59 -15.48 1.39
N ALA A 400 -17.71 -16.19 2.11
CA ALA A 400 -18.11 -17.18 3.09
C ALA A 400 -18.98 -16.57 4.21
N ALA A 401 -19.93 -17.35 4.70
CA ALA A 401 -20.83 -16.90 5.78
C ALA A 401 -20.10 -16.78 7.13
N ASN A 402 -19.07 -17.59 7.36
CA ASN A 402 -18.17 -17.55 8.52
C ASN A 402 -16.81 -18.13 8.13
N PHE A 403 -15.83 -17.96 9.02
CA PHE A 403 -14.43 -18.40 8.85
C PHE A 403 -13.99 -19.34 9.98
N ASP A 404 -14.94 -20.06 10.58
CA ASP A 404 -14.68 -20.92 11.74
C ASP A 404 -13.65 -22.01 11.44
N SER A 405 -13.61 -22.55 10.21
CA SER A 405 -12.65 -23.59 9.80
C SER A 405 -11.24 -23.03 9.67
N GLU A 406 -11.09 -21.87 9.05
CA GLU A 406 -9.80 -21.20 8.85
C GLU A 406 -9.22 -20.74 10.19
N VAL A 407 -10.05 -20.18 11.06
CA VAL A 407 -9.66 -19.82 12.43
C VAL A 407 -9.25 -21.07 13.24
N GLN A 408 -9.99 -22.19 13.13
CA GLN A 408 -9.62 -23.41 13.83
C GLN A 408 -8.30 -24.00 13.34
N GLU A 409 -8.00 -23.89 12.04
CA GLU A 409 -6.71 -24.32 11.50
C GLU A 409 -5.55 -23.46 12.08
N MET A 410 -5.75 -22.16 12.29
CA MET A 410 -4.77 -21.30 12.97
C MET A 410 -4.60 -21.68 14.44
N VAL A 411 -5.70 -21.99 15.14
CA VAL A 411 -5.66 -22.50 16.52
C VAL A 411 -4.84 -23.80 16.61
N ASP A 412 -5.08 -24.74 15.68
CA ASP A 412 -4.39 -26.04 15.66
C ASP A 412 -2.90 -25.88 15.28
N PHE A 413 -2.57 -24.94 14.39
CA PHE A 413 -1.19 -24.61 14.02
C PHE A 413 -0.44 -23.88 15.12
N ASN A 414 -1.12 -23.06 15.93
CA ASN A 414 -0.60 -22.32 17.08
C ASN A 414 0.65 -21.49 16.72
N PRO A 415 0.58 -20.55 15.75
CA PRO A 415 1.72 -19.73 15.31
C PRO A 415 2.11 -18.66 16.35
N ASP A 416 3.28 -18.04 16.15
CA ASP A 416 3.70 -16.82 16.86
C ASP A 416 3.04 -15.57 16.28
N ALA A 417 2.77 -15.60 14.97
CA ALA A 417 2.14 -14.50 14.25
C ALA A 417 1.02 -15.01 13.33
N ILE A 418 -0.03 -14.21 13.17
CA ILE A 418 -1.09 -14.42 12.17
C ILE A 418 -1.18 -13.18 11.29
N VAL A 419 -1.05 -13.37 9.97
CA VAL A 419 -1.30 -12.34 8.98
C VAL A 419 -2.70 -12.52 8.42
N VAL A 420 -3.49 -11.45 8.40
CA VAL A 420 -4.82 -11.43 7.77
C VAL A 420 -4.73 -10.51 6.55
N ILE A 421 -4.75 -11.11 5.37
CA ILE A 421 -4.80 -10.41 4.09
C ILE A 421 -6.23 -10.45 3.59
N GLY A 422 -6.92 -9.31 3.67
CA GLY A 422 -8.36 -9.26 3.37
C GLY A 422 -8.88 -7.83 3.31
N PHE A 423 -10.18 -7.71 3.14
CA PHE A 423 -10.90 -6.45 3.09
C PHE A 423 -11.83 -6.32 4.32
N GLU A 424 -13.05 -5.80 4.16
CA GLU A 424 -14.04 -5.63 5.22
C GLU A 424 -14.31 -6.94 6.01
N GLU A 425 -14.27 -8.10 5.35
CA GLU A 425 -14.49 -9.39 6.00
C GLU A 425 -13.44 -9.76 7.05
N SER A 426 -12.29 -9.09 7.06
CA SER A 426 -11.21 -9.26 8.05
C SER A 426 -11.72 -9.06 9.48
N SER A 427 -12.71 -8.18 9.70
CA SER A 427 -13.32 -7.96 11.00
C SER A 427 -13.88 -9.25 11.59
N ARG A 428 -14.57 -10.07 10.77
CA ARG A 428 -15.14 -11.37 11.19
C ARG A 428 -14.08 -12.44 11.47
N ILE A 429 -12.98 -12.41 10.72
CA ILE A 429 -11.82 -13.30 10.95
C ILE A 429 -11.18 -12.94 12.30
N ILE A 430 -10.88 -11.66 12.51
CA ILE A 430 -10.23 -11.17 13.73
C ILE A 430 -11.13 -11.40 14.96
N GLU A 431 -12.44 -11.18 14.83
CA GLU A 431 -13.40 -11.54 15.90
C GLU A 431 -13.30 -13.03 16.25
N GLY A 432 -13.23 -13.91 15.24
CA GLY A 432 -13.03 -15.35 15.43
C GLY A 432 -11.70 -15.68 16.13
N LEU A 433 -10.61 -15.01 15.74
CA LEU A 433 -9.30 -15.15 16.40
C LEU A 433 -9.37 -14.71 17.87
N ASN A 434 -10.02 -13.58 18.16
CA ASN A 434 -10.21 -13.07 19.52
C ASN A 434 -11.01 -14.05 20.38
N GLN A 435 -12.12 -14.59 19.87
CA GLN A 435 -12.96 -15.57 20.58
C GLN A 435 -12.20 -16.86 20.91
N ASN A 436 -11.22 -17.24 20.09
CA ASN A 436 -10.39 -18.43 20.29
C ASN A 436 -9.07 -18.13 21.01
N GLY A 437 -8.88 -16.90 21.44
CA GLY A 437 -7.74 -16.52 22.25
C GLY A 437 -6.41 -16.47 21.52
N ILE A 438 -6.41 -16.25 20.21
CA ILE A 438 -5.24 -16.05 19.34
C ILE A 438 -5.33 -14.75 18.53
N GLY A 439 -6.15 -13.80 18.98
CA GLY A 439 -6.30 -12.47 18.38
C GLY A 439 -5.39 -11.41 19.00
N PRO A 440 -5.51 -10.13 18.55
CA PRO A 440 -4.65 -9.03 19.00
C PRO A 440 -4.78 -8.67 20.49
N GLN A 441 -5.90 -8.98 21.12
CA GLN A 441 -6.27 -8.60 22.50
C GLN A 441 -5.39 -9.20 23.59
N ARG A 442 -4.08 -8.91 23.65
CA ARG A 442 -3.28 -9.56 24.72
C ARG A 442 -2.09 -8.76 25.17
#